data_5b609be31e7c852308e922f854ee9983
#
_entry.id   5b609be31e7c852308e922f854ee9983
#
_cell.length_a   1.000
_cell.length_b   1.000
_cell.length_c   1.000
_cell.angle_alpha   90.00
_cell.angle_beta   90.00
_cell.angle_gamma   90.00
#
_symmetry.space_group_name_H-M   'P 1'
#
loop_
_entity.id
_entity.type
_entity.pdbx_description
1 polymer ?
#
loop_
_entity_poly.entity_id
_entity_poly.type
_entity_poly.pdbx_seq_one_letter_code
_entity_poly.pdbx_strand_id
1 'polypeptide(L)'
;EKDVEAECSFRVSGKQPQLWNPVTGETRYLTSFTDNGTVTTLKLLFDTTQSYFIVFAGKTDHRTGEPNFSDKADLMTLGGSWNVSFNPLWGGPDSVEFKELSDWSLSEVEGIRYYSGTAVYNKLFDLSEPVNGRVYLNLGNVKNIAKVTLNGHDLGTVWSAPWEIEITDALTSGENKLRIEVANLWVNRLIGDEQLPDDGIVGEQWPQWLINGEKRPSSRYTFTTYKHYSA
;
A
#
# COMPACT_ATOMS: atom_id res chain seq x y z
N GLU A 1 0.15 -15.37 9.45
CA GLU A 1 -0.89 -14.46 9.92
C GLU A 1 -2.16 -14.78 9.13
N LYS A 2 -3.33 -14.71 9.76
CA LYS A 2 -4.63 -15.09 9.17
C LYS A 2 -5.66 -14.04 9.55
N ASP A 3 -6.67 -13.89 8.71
CA ASP A 3 -7.87 -13.14 9.04
C ASP A 3 -8.60 -13.80 10.21
N VAL A 4 -9.17 -12.99 11.07
CA VAL A 4 -9.79 -13.44 12.32
C VAL A 4 -11.20 -12.88 12.43
N GLU A 5 -12.19 -13.75 12.51
CA GLU A 5 -13.52 -13.39 13.02
C GLU A 5 -13.51 -13.54 14.55
N ALA A 6 -13.87 -12.47 15.25
CA ALA A 6 -13.90 -12.44 16.71
C ALA A 6 -15.27 -11.98 17.23
N GLU A 7 -15.82 -12.71 18.19
CA GLU A 7 -16.95 -12.23 18.98
C GLU A 7 -16.43 -11.36 20.13
N CYS A 8 -16.73 -10.07 20.07
CA CYS A 8 -16.22 -9.08 21.00
C CYS A 8 -17.32 -8.56 21.93
N SER A 9 -17.08 -8.62 23.24
CA SER A 9 -17.99 -8.15 24.27
C SER A 9 -17.48 -6.90 24.96
N PHE A 10 -18.29 -5.87 25.01
CA PHE A 10 -17.99 -4.56 25.56
C PHE A 10 -18.91 -4.25 26.75
N ARG A 11 -18.35 -3.75 27.86
CA ARG A 11 -19.11 -3.37 29.06
C ARG A 11 -19.86 -2.05 28.88
N VAL A 12 -20.67 -1.98 27.85
CA VAL A 12 -21.51 -0.85 27.47
C VAL A 12 -22.87 -1.40 27.09
N SER A 13 -23.95 -0.68 27.43
CA SER A 13 -25.34 -1.02 27.12
C SER A 13 -26.11 0.21 26.68
N GLY A 14 -27.18 0.03 25.90
CA GLY A 14 -28.07 1.09 25.44
C GLY A 14 -27.47 2.09 24.48
N LYS A 15 -26.29 1.79 23.92
CA LYS A 15 -25.56 2.67 22.99
C LYS A 15 -25.41 2.03 21.62
N GLN A 16 -25.38 2.90 20.60
CA GLN A 16 -25.14 2.49 19.23
C GLN A 16 -23.63 2.27 18.98
N PRO A 17 -23.17 1.05 18.62
CA PRO A 17 -21.80 0.82 18.25
C PRO A 17 -21.51 1.39 16.86
N GLN A 18 -20.33 1.98 16.72
CA GLN A 18 -19.76 2.48 15.46
C GLN A 18 -18.38 1.89 15.31
N LEU A 19 -18.01 1.53 14.08
CA LEU A 19 -16.65 1.18 13.71
C LEU A 19 -15.97 2.42 13.13
N TRP A 20 -14.79 2.74 13.67
CA TRP A 20 -13.93 3.77 13.13
C TRP A 20 -12.62 3.12 12.67
N ASN A 21 -12.34 3.23 11.38
CA ASN A 21 -11.11 2.70 10.79
C ASN A 21 -9.99 3.74 10.92
N PRO A 22 -8.92 3.48 11.69
CA PRO A 22 -7.84 4.46 11.91
C PRO A 22 -6.97 4.68 10.67
N VAL A 23 -6.98 3.77 9.70
CA VAL A 23 -6.17 3.88 8.49
C VAL A 23 -6.87 4.71 7.42
N THR A 24 -8.15 4.47 7.20
CA THR A 24 -8.93 5.14 6.15
C THR A 24 -9.68 6.39 6.65
N GLY A 25 -9.90 6.49 7.98
CA GLY A 25 -10.77 7.51 8.58
C GLY A 25 -12.26 7.22 8.40
N GLU A 26 -12.62 6.09 7.77
CA GLU A 26 -14.03 5.70 7.60
C GLU A 26 -14.70 5.47 8.95
N THR A 27 -15.93 5.98 9.09
CA THR A 27 -16.77 5.72 10.24
C THR A 27 -18.13 5.20 9.78
N ARG A 28 -18.61 4.11 10.41
CA ARG A 28 -19.91 3.53 10.07
C ARG A 28 -20.59 2.92 11.30
N TYR A 29 -21.89 2.81 11.26
CA TYR A 29 -22.67 2.11 12.27
C TYR A 29 -22.48 0.59 12.13
N LEU A 30 -22.36 -0.09 13.28
CA LEU A 30 -22.46 -1.55 13.37
C LEU A 30 -23.90 -1.87 13.77
N THR A 31 -24.65 -2.51 12.88
CA THR A 31 -26.10 -2.70 13.00
C THR A 31 -26.49 -4.06 13.49
N SER A 32 -25.59 -5.04 13.43
CA SER A 32 -25.77 -6.38 13.94
C SER A 32 -25.00 -6.57 15.25
N PHE A 33 -25.72 -6.55 16.37
CA PHE A 33 -25.17 -6.75 17.72
C PHE A 33 -26.26 -7.22 18.69
N THR A 34 -25.86 -7.80 19.82
CA THR A 34 -26.73 -8.08 20.95
C THR A 34 -26.40 -7.17 22.11
N ASP A 35 -27.44 -6.73 22.85
CA ASP A 35 -27.32 -5.96 24.07
C ASP A 35 -28.20 -6.62 25.15
N ASN A 36 -27.60 -7.06 26.26
CA ASN A 36 -28.28 -7.73 27.35
C ASN A 36 -28.58 -6.80 28.54
N GLY A 37 -28.43 -5.48 28.35
CA GLY A 37 -28.65 -4.50 29.41
C GLY A 37 -27.40 -4.19 30.25
N THR A 38 -26.29 -4.89 30.03
CA THR A 38 -25.01 -4.69 30.74
C THR A 38 -23.84 -4.70 29.76
N VAL A 39 -23.92 -5.56 28.75
CA VAL A 39 -22.84 -5.82 27.78
C VAL A 39 -23.44 -5.79 26.37
N THR A 40 -22.74 -5.12 25.46
CA THR A 40 -22.98 -5.21 24.02
C THR A 40 -21.98 -6.18 23.42
N THR A 41 -22.47 -7.19 22.69
CA THR A 41 -21.64 -8.18 21.98
C THR A 41 -21.86 -8.10 20.48
N LEU A 42 -20.78 -8.11 19.71
CA LEU A 42 -20.83 -8.04 18.26
C LEU A 42 -19.67 -8.81 17.63
N LYS A 43 -19.86 -9.27 16.41
CA LYS A 43 -18.82 -9.91 15.61
C LYS A 43 -18.04 -8.87 14.85
N LEU A 44 -16.71 -8.97 14.91
CA LEU A 44 -15.75 -8.17 14.14
C LEU A 44 -14.92 -9.10 13.27
N LEU A 45 -14.65 -8.67 12.04
CA LEU A 45 -13.72 -9.30 11.12
C LEU A 45 -12.47 -8.43 11.04
N PHE A 46 -11.32 -9.05 11.26
CA PHE A 46 -10.02 -8.39 11.16
C PHE A 46 -9.20 -9.07 10.07
N ASP A 47 -8.83 -8.31 9.07
CA ASP A 47 -7.78 -8.72 8.14
C ASP A 47 -6.42 -8.69 8.87
N THR A 48 -5.41 -9.31 8.28
CA THR A 48 -4.05 -9.34 8.84
C THR A 48 -3.56 -7.93 9.18
N THR A 49 -3.09 -7.74 10.41
CA THR A 49 -2.58 -6.47 10.98
C THR A 49 -3.60 -5.35 11.16
N GLN A 50 -4.88 -5.60 10.91
CA GLN A 50 -5.93 -4.59 11.01
C GLN A 50 -6.32 -4.29 12.46
N SER A 51 -6.72 -3.06 12.73
CA SER A 51 -7.27 -2.62 14.00
C SER A 51 -8.44 -1.65 13.80
N TYR A 52 -9.33 -1.59 14.78
CA TYR A 52 -10.48 -0.69 14.77
C TYR A 52 -10.67 -0.01 16.11
N PHE A 53 -11.25 1.19 16.10
CA PHE A 53 -11.92 1.74 17.28
C PHE A 53 -13.39 1.38 17.21
N ILE A 54 -13.93 0.84 18.31
CA ILE A 54 -15.37 0.64 18.49
C ILE A 54 -15.87 1.73 19.42
N VAL A 55 -16.64 2.65 18.86
CA VAL A 55 -17.14 3.84 19.55
C VAL A 55 -18.63 3.64 19.85
N PHE A 56 -19.03 3.82 21.11
CA PHE A 56 -20.41 3.71 21.56
C PHE A 56 -20.99 5.10 21.80
N ALA A 57 -21.85 5.55 20.90
CA ALA A 57 -22.44 6.89 20.95
C ALA A 57 -23.95 6.89 20.64
N GLY A 58 -24.66 7.85 21.20
CA GLY A 58 -26.11 7.99 20.96
C GLY A 58 -26.94 6.82 21.51
N LYS A 59 -28.18 6.73 21.04
CA LYS A 59 -29.10 5.63 21.31
C LYS A 59 -28.95 4.54 20.23
N THR A 60 -29.49 3.36 20.49
CA THR A 60 -29.48 2.21 19.57
C THR A 60 -30.54 2.34 18.47
N ASP A 61 -30.40 3.29 17.57
CA ASP A 61 -31.39 3.62 16.54
C ASP A 61 -31.13 2.91 15.20
N HIS A 62 -29.91 2.40 15.00
CA HIS A 62 -29.47 1.78 13.75
C HIS A 62 -29.21 0.28 13.94
N ARG A 63 -30.28 -0.50 14.03
CA ARG A 63 -30.21 -1.95 14.19
C ARG A 63 -31.07 -2.62 13.11
N THR A 64 -30.41 -3.24 12.13
CA THR A 64 -31.11 -3.90 11.01
C THR A 64 -31.07 -5.42 11.08
N GLY A 65 -30.11 -5.99 11.82
CA GLY A 65 -29.83 -7.44 11.83
C GLY A 65 -28.98 -7.92 10.65
N GLU A 66 -28.70 -7.05 9.68
CA GLU A 66 -27.76 -7.37 8.59
C GLU A 66 -26.32 -7.50 9.12
N PRO A 67 -25.52 -8.41 8.54
CA PRO A 67 -24.12 -8.58 8.95
C PRO A 67 -23.32 -7.29 8.92
N ASN A 68 -22.47 -7.08 9.92
CA ASN A 68 -21.60 -5.91 9.99
C ASN A 68 -20.50 -5.90 8.94
N PHE A 69 -20.19 -7.06 8.38
CA PHE A 69 -19.20 -7.27 7.33
C PHE A 69 -19.83 -8.13 6.24
N SER A 70 -19.66 -7.73 5.01
CA SER A 70 -20.13 -8.50 3.85
C SER A 70 -18.97 -9.29 3.27
N ASP A 71 -19.28 -10.47 2.75
CA ASP A 71 -18.30 -11.24 1.99
C ASP A 71 -17.90 -10.47 0.73
N LYS A 72 -16.59 -10.47 0.45
CA LYS A 72 -16.05 -9.94 -0.80
C LYS A 72 -16.01 -11.05 -1.85
N ALA A 73 -16.34 -10.71 -3.10
CA ALA A 73 -16.17 -11.59 -4.23
C ALA A 73 -15.19 -10.97 -5.22
N ASP A 74 -14.36 -11.80 -5.83
CA ASP A 74 -13.45 -11.34 -6.87
C ASP A 74 -14.25 -10.91 -8.11
N LEU A 75 -14.06 -9.65 -8.52
CA LEU A 75 -14.66 -9.10 -9.72
C LEU A 75 -13.83 -9.46 -10.96
N MET A 76 -12.54 -9.17 -10.90
CA MET A 76 -11.58 -9.46 -11.98
C MET A 76 -10.14 -9.39 -11.48
N THR A 77 -9.22 -10.01 -12.22
CA THR A 77 -7.78 -9.85 -12.00
C THR A 77 -7.20 -8.98 -13.10
N LEU A 78 -6.46 -7.92 -12.72
CA LEU A 78 -5.75 -7.04 -13.64
C LEU A 78 -4.45 -7.70 -14.14
N GLY A 79 -4.60 -8.76 -14.93
CA GLY A 79 -3.48 -9.50 -15.54
C GLY A 79 -2.83 -8.77 -16.72
N GLY A 80 -1.79 -9.37 -17.31
CA GLY A 80 -1.05 -8.84 -18.48
C GLY A 80 -0.09 -7.71 -18.13
N SER A 81 0.50 -7.09 -19.16
CA SER A 81 1.60 -6.14 -19.02
C SER A 81 1.23 -4.84 -18.32
N TRP A 82 2.23 -4.29 -17.62
CA TRP A 82 2.20 -2.97 -17.01
C TRP A 82 3.31 -2.10 -17.60
N ASN A 83 3.01 -0.85 -17.90
CA ASN A 83 4.05 0.12 -18.19
C ASN A 83 4.54 0.74 -16.88
N VAL A 84 5.83 0.56 -16.59
CA VAL A 84 6.45 1.02 -15.35
C VAL A 84 7.57 1.99 -15.66
N SER A 85 7.57 3.15 -15.01
CA SER A 85 8.63 4.13 -15.12
C SER A 85 9.29 4.37 -13.76
N PHE A 86 10.62 4.47 -13.82
CA PHE A 86 11.48 4.80 -12.70
C PHE A 86 12.12 6.16 -12.95
N ASN A 87 12.72 6.75 -11.94
CA ASN A 87 13.43 8.00 -12.11
C ASN A 87 14.89 7.74 -12.56
N PRO A 88 15.29 8.17 -13.79
CA PRO A 88 16.66 7.98 -14.28
C PRO A 88 17.73 8.67 -13.44
N LEU A 89 17.39 9.74 -12.75
CA LEU A 89 18.33 10.43 -11.84
C LEU A 89 18.73 9.55 -10.65
N TRP A 90 17.93 8.54 -10.35
CA TRP A 90 18.21 7.52 -9.31
C TRP A 90 18.64 6.17 -9.90
N GLY A 91 19.03 6.16 -11.18
CA GLY A 91 19.57 4.99 -11.86
C GLY A 91 18.54 3.98 -12.37
N GLY A 92 17.25 4.28 -12.27
CA GLY A 92 16.21 3.43 -12.84
C GLY A 92 15.94 3.71 -14.32
N PRO A 93 15.36 2.77 -15.07
CA PRO A 93 14.95 2.99 -16.46
C PRO A 93 13.76 3.97 -16.53
N ASP A 94 13.76 4.85 -17.52
CA ASP A 94 12.67 5.83 -17.73
C ASP A 94 11.32 5.13 -18.00
N SER A 95 11.35 4.04 -18.76
CA SER A 95 10.17 3.21 -19.04
C SER A 95 10.57 1.77 -19.29
N VAL A 96 9.80 0.85 -18.76
CA VAL A 96 9.96 -0.59 -18.96
C VAL A 96 8.61 -1.28 -18.90
N GLU A 97 8.43 -2.30 -19.74
CA GLU A 97 7.25 -3.15 -19.69
C GLU A 97 7.47 -4.32 -18.72
N PHE A 98 6.65 -4.38 -17.69
CA PHE A 98 6.57 -5.54 -16.80
C PHE A 98 5.47 -6.47 -17.31
N LYS A 99 5.85 -7.64 -17.81
CA LYS A 99 4.87 -8.66 -18.24
C LYS A 99 4.06 -9.20 -17.07
N GLU A 100 4.68 -9.26 -15.91
CA GLU A 100 4.10 -9.67 -14.63
C GLU A 100 4.63 -8.77 -13.52
N LEU A 101 3.83 -8.53 -12.50
CA LEU A 101 4.29 -7.80 -11.31
C LEU A 101 5.28 -8.68 -10.53
N SER A 102 6.43 -8.13 -10.22
CA SER A 102 7.51 -8.85 -9.54
C SER A 102 8.23 -7.96 -8.53
N ASP A 103 8.95 -8.60 -7.61
CA ASP A 103 9.84 -7.93 -6.68
C ASP A 103 11.04 -7.34 -7.44
N TRP A 104 11.30 -6.04 -7.27
CA TRP A 104 12.41 -5.37 -7.95
C TRP A 104 13.77 -5.96 -7.61
N SER A 105 13.94 -6.45 -6.38
CA SER A 105 15.20 -7.06 -5.93
C SER A 105 15.58 -8.33 -6.69
N LEU A 106 14.62 -8.95 -7.37
CA LEU A 106 14.82 -10.14 -8.20
C LEU A 106 15.06 -9.80 -9.68
N SER A 107 15.04 -8.52 -10.06
CA SER A 107 15.26 -8.10 -11.45
C SER A 107 16.68 -8.40 -11.92
N GLU A 108 16.82 -8.83 -13.18
CA GLU A 108 18.12 -8.96 -13.84
C GLU A 108 18.72 -7.60 -14.22
N VAL A 109 17.87 -6.57 -14.32
CA VAL A 109 18.29 -5.19 -14.62
C VAL A 109 18.74 -4.52 -13.32
N GLU A 110 20.04 -4.24 -13.19
CA GLU A 110 20.63 -3.65 -11.98
C GLU A 110 19.95 -2.31 -11.58
N GLY A 111 19.61 -1.48 -12.56
CA GLY A 111 18.89 -0.22 -12.32
C GLY A 111 17.51 -0.39 -11.71
N ILE A 112 16.91 -1.58 -11.79
CA ILE A 112 15.67 -1.95 -11.10
C ILE A 112 15.98 -2.65 -9.79
N ARG A 113 16.87 -3.67 -9.82
CA ARG A 113 17.25 -4.46 -8.65
C ARG A 113 17.68 -3.61 -7.46
N TYR A 114 18.48 -2.62 -7.73
CA TYR A 114 19.05 -1.72 -6.71
C TYR A 114 18.35 -0.37 -6.65
N TYR A 115 17.16 -0.25 -7.27
CA TYR A 115 16.41 0.99 -7.21
C TYR A 115 15.84 1.27 -5.83
N SER A 116 15.99 2.51 -5.38
CA SER A 116 15.27 3.06 -4.25
C SER A 116 14.68 4.39 -4.64
N GLY A 117 13.38 4.52 -4.45
CA GLY A 117 12.61 5.69 -4.84
C GLY A 117 11.19 5.31 -5.25
N THR A 118 10.54 6.18 -5.99
CA THR A 118 9.18 5.95 -6.48
C THR A 118 9.20 5.45 -7.92
N ALA A 119 8.53 4.33 -8.18
CA ALA A 119 8.19 3.88 -9.52
C ALA A 119 6.70 4.07 -9.81
N VAL A 120 6.37 4.37 -11.05
CA VAL A 120 5.01 4.65 -11.49
C VAL A 120 4.54 3.52 -12.40
N TYR A 121 3.51 2.82 -11.96
CA TYR A 121 2.85 1.75 -12.68
C TYR A 121 1.60 2.30 -13.38
N ASN A 122 1.50 2.10 -14.68
CA ASN A 122 0.36 2.50 -15.47
C ASN A 122 -0.27 1.29 -16.14
N LYS A 123 -1.60 1.22 -16.09
CA LYS A 123 -2.38 0.16 -16.73
C LYS A 123 -3.69 0.69 -17.25
N LEU A 124 -4.06 0.26 -18.45
CA LEU A 124 -5.42 0.36 -18.98
C LEU A 124 -6.13 -0.97 -18.74
N PHE A 125 -7.38 -0.91 -18.35
CA PHE A 125 -8.25 -2.08 -18.25
C PHE A 125 -9.70 -1.71 -18.57
N ASP A 126 -10.44 -2.67 -19.07
CA ASP A 126 -11.84 -2.49 -19.43
C ASP A 126 -12.75 -3.16 -18.40
N LEU A 127 -13.81 -2.45 -18.03
CA LEU A 127 -14.92 -2.98 -17.25
C LEU A 127 -16.15 -3.08 -18.15
N SER A 128 -16.56 -4.30 -18.51
CA SER A 128 -17.62 -4.54 -19.50
C SER A 128 -19.00 -4.06 -19.04
N GLU A 129 -19.28 -4.16 -17.73
CA GLU A 129 -20.59 -3.81 -17.17
C GLU A 129 -20.43 -3.00 -15.87
N PRO A 130 -21.42 -2.13 -15.56
CA PRO A 130 -21.44 -1.43 -14.28
C PRO A 130 -21.51 -2.41 -13.12
N VAL A 131 -20.76 -2.13 -12.06
CA VAL A 131 -20.79 -2.92 -10.83
C VAL A 131 -21.70 -2.26 -9.81
N ASN A 132 -22.56 -3.04 -9.18
CA ASN A 132 -23.37 -2.60 -8.06
C ASN A 132 -22.66 -2.91 -6.73
N GLY A 133 -22.56 -1.93 -5.86
CA GLY A 133 -21.90 -2.08 -4.57
C GLY A 133 -20.51 -1.47 -4.51
N ARG A 134 -19.83 -1.71 -3.40
CA ARG A 134 -18.47 -1.17 -3.16
C ARG A 134 -17.43 -2.04 -3.85
N VAL A 135 -16.54 -1.41 -4.58
CA VAL A 135 -15.44 -2.07 -5.29
C VAL A 135 -14.11 -1.66 -4.69
N TYR A 136 -13.27 -2.64 -4.42
CA TYR A 136 -11.93 -2.43 -3.87
C TYR A 136 -10.88 -2.92 -4.85
N LEU A 137 -9.82 -2.15 -5.01
CA LEU A 137 -8.61 -2.56 -5.69
C LEU A 137 -7.66 -3.17 -4.67
N ASN A 138 -7.39 -4.47 -4.82
CA ASN A 138 -6.38 -5.17 -4.04
C ASN A 138 -5.03 -5.04 -4.76
N LEU A 139 -4.05 -4.43 -4.10
CA LEU A 139 -2.71 -4.19 -4.63
C LEU A 139 -1.76 -5.36 -4.44
N GLY A 140 -2.23 -6.45 -3.81
CA GLY A 140 -1.39 -7.57 -3.44
C GLY A 140 -0.42 -7.22 -2.31
N ASN A 141 0.87 -7.46 -2.53
CA ASN A 141 1.90 -7.19 -1.52
C ASN A 141 2.76 -6.00 -1.94
N VAL A 142 2.53 -4.85 -1.31
CA VAL A 142 3.27 -3.61 -1.61
C VAL A 142 4.44 -3.42 -0.64
N LYS A 143 5.58 -3.02 -1.19
CA LYS A 143 6.80 -2.68 -0.44
C LYS A 143 7.25 -1.26 -0.88
N ASN A 144 6.88 -0.16 -0.13
CA ASN A 144 6.19 -0.14 1.15
C ASN A 144 4.97 0.77 1.15
N ILE A 145 4.86 1.68 0.20
CA ILE A 145 3.78 2.67 0.12
C ILE A 145 3.30 2.72 -1.33
N ALA A 146 1.98 2.77 -1.53
CA ALA A 146 1.37 2.95 -2.83
C ALA A 146 0.38 4.11 -2.82
N LYS A 147 0.58 5.09 -3.69
CA LYS A 147 -0.42 6.11 -3.99
C LYS A 147 -1.19 5.70 -5.24
N VAL A 148 -2.51 5.73 -5.17
CA VAL A 148 -3.39 5.22 -6.23
C VAL A 148 -4.20 6.35 -6.86
N THR A 149 -4.21 6.37 -8.18
CA THR A 149 -5.05 7.27 -8.99
C THR A 149 -5.81 6.43 -10.02
N LEU A 150 -7.12 6.61 -10.13
CA LEU A 150 -7.95 5.96 -11.12
C LEU A 150 -8.74 7.01 -11.89
N ASN A 151 -8.67 6.98 -13.23
CA ASN A 151 -9.35 7.93 -14.11
C ASN A 151 -9.09 9.40 -13.77
N GLY A 152 -7.90 9.70 -13.23
CA GLY A 152 -7.52 11.04 -12.80
C GLY A 152 -7.96 11.43 -11.38
N HIS A 153 -8.73 10.58 -10.70
CA HIS A 153 -9.13 10.77 -9.31
C HIS A 153 -8.05 10.24 -8.36
N ASP A 154 -7.53 11.09 -7.49
CA ASP A 154 -6.62 10.69 -6.41
C ASP A 154 -7.42 9.95 -5.33
N LEU A 155 -7.14 8.67 -5.16
CA LEU A 155 -7.83 7.82 -4.18
C LEU A 155 -7.11 7.76 -2.83
N GLY A 156 -5.91 8.33 -2.76
CA GLY A 156 -5.10 8.35 -1.54
C GLY A 156 -3.96 7.35 -1.55
N THR A 157 -3.45 7.06 -0.36
CA THR A 157 -2.23 6.28 -0.15
C THR A 157 -2.47 5.09 0.74
N VAL A 158 -2.03 3.91 0.27
CA VAL A 158 -2.04 2.65 1.02
C VAL A 158 -0.62 2.41 1.55
N TRP A 159 -0.48 2.22 2.86
CA TRP A 159 0.82 2.10 3.54
C TRP A 159 0.90 0.95 4.54
N SER A 160 -0.19 0.18 4.67
CA SER A 160 -0.27 -1.01 5.52
C SER A 160 -1.24 -2.02 4.91
N ALA A 161 -1.14 -3.28 5.33
CA ALA A 161 -2.16 -4.27 5.03
C ALA A 161 -3.50 -3.97 5.77
N PRO A 162 -4.63 -4.38 5.19
CA PRO A 162 -4.77 -4.98 3.87
C PRO A 162 -4.42 -3.96 2.79
N TRP A 163 -3.69 -4.41 1.77
CA TRP A 163 -3.25 -3.55 0.66
C TRP A 163 -4.40 -3.28 -0.32
N GLU A 164 -5.46 -2.66 0.18
CA GLU A 164 -6.69 -2.41 -0.57
C GLU A 164 -7.09 -0.94 -0.48
N ILE A 165 -7.72 -0.47 -1.54
CA ILE A 165 -8.30 0.87 -1.59
C ILE A 165 -9.64 0.83 -2.31
N GLU A 166 -10.63 1.55 -1.82
CA GLU A 166 -11.93 1.67 -2.48
C GLU A 166 -11.82 2.50 -3.75
N ILE A 167 -12.39 1.98 -4.84
CA ILE A 167 -12.35 2.61 -6.16
C ILE A 167 -13.75 2.89 -6.73
N THR A 168 -14.80 2.63 -5.98
CA THR A 168 -16.21 2.65 -6.42
C THR A 168 -16.56 3.91 -7.22
N ASP A 169 -16.28 5.08 -6.66
CA ASP A 169 -16.68 6.37 -7.24
C ASP A 169 -15.83 6.81 -8.44
N ALA A 170 -14.65 6.21 -8.60
CA ALA A 170 -13.73 6.52 -9.69
C ALA A 170 -13.77 5.50 -10.83
N LEU A 171 -14.41 4.34 -10.61
CA LEU A 171 -14.52 3.26 -11.59
C LEU A 171 -15.62 3.57 -12.61
N THR A 172 -15.34 3.37 -13.88
CA THR A 172 -16.30 3.59 -14.98
C THR A 172 -16.46 2.35 -15.83
N SER A 173 -17.63 2.19 -16.46
CA SER A 173 -17.80 1.18 -17.52
C SER A 173 -16.93 1.54 -18.72
N GLY A 174 -16.37 0.53 -19.38
CA GLY A 174 -15.41 0.68 -20.47
C GLY A 174 -13.99 0.88 -19.97
N GLU A 175 -13.19 1.65 -20.72
CA GLU A 175 -11.78 1.85 -20.44
C GLU A 175 -11.54 2.64 -19.13
N ASN A 176 -10.70 2.08 -18.28
CA ASN A 176 -10.21 2.71 -17.04
C ASN A 176 -8.70 2.87 -17.08
N LYS A 177 -8.21 4.01 -16.55
CA LYS A 177 -6.80 4.37 -16.50
C LYS A 177 -6.32 4.32 -15.05
N LEU A 178 -5.57 3.27 -14.71
CA LEU A 178 -5.01 3.08 -13.37
C LEU A 178 -3.55 3.53 -13.36
N ARG A 179 -3.21 4.33 -12.36
CA ARG A 179 -1.85 4.78 -12.05
C ARG A 179 -1.55 4.52 -10.58
N ILE A 180 -0.47 3.80 -10.32
CA ILE A 180 -0.02 3.48 -8.97
C ILE A 180 1.44 3.94 -8.81
N GLU A 181 1.70 4.79 -7.82
CA GLU A 181 3.04 5.23 -7.45
C GLU A 181 3.53 4.41 -6.26
N VAL A 182 4.48 3.52 -6.48
CA VAL A 182 5.04 2.67 -5.43
C VAL A 182 6.38 3.20 -4.98
N ALA A 183 6.52 3.50 -3.71
CA ALA A 183 7.78 3.91 -3.10
C ALA A 183 8.30 2.82 -2.16
N ASN A 184 9.58 2.43 -2.34
CA ASN A 184 10.28 1.51 -1.47
C ASN A 184 11.23 2.24 -0.50
N LEU A 185 11.94 1.47 0.33
CA LEU A 185 12.96 1.97 1.25
C LEU A 185 14.34 2.04 0.58
N TRP A 186 15.32 2.66 1.25
CA TRP A 186 16.69 2.84 0.78
C TRP A 186 17.52 1.55 0.69
N VAL A 187 17.03 0.43 1.22
CA VAL A 187 17.80 -0.83 1.38
C VAL A 187 18.35 -1.32 0.05
N ASN A 188 17.54 -1.36 -1.01
CA ASN A 188 18.00 -1.82 -2.32
C ASN A 188 19.17 -0.98 -2.85
N ARG A 189 19.09 0.33 -2.67
CA ARG A 189 20.17 1.24 -3.09
C ARG A 189 21.44 1.05 -2.27
N LEU A 190 21.30 0.86 -0.95
CA LEU A 190 22.44 0.59 -0.08
C LEU A 190 23.18 -0.70 -0.48
N ILE A 191 22.42 -1.77 -0.76
CA ILE A 191 22.97 -3.04 -1.25
C ILE A 191 23.70 -2.83 -2.59
N GLY A 192 23.09 -2.08 -3.53
CA GLY A 192 23.71 -1.79 -4.82
C GLY A 192 24.98 -0.96 -4.70
N ASP A 193 24.98 0.04 -3.85
CA ASP A 193 26.15 0.90 -3.64
C ASP A 193 27.32 0.14 -3.00
N GLU A 194 27.05 -0.88 -2.16
CA GLU A 194 28.09 -1.74 -1.60
C GLU A 194 28.86 -2.57 -2.64
N GLN A 195 28.27 -2.81 -3.81
CA GLN A 195 28.95 -3.48 -4.92
C GLN A 195 29.96 -2.57 -5.64
N LEU A 196 29.90 -1.28 -5.39
CA LEU A 196 30.72 -0.26 -6.06
C LEU A 196 31.90 0.14 -5.17
N PRO A 197 33.03 0.61 -5.78
CA PRO A 197 34.18 1.10 -5.01
C PRO A 197 33.77 2.16 -3.98
N ASP A 198 34.35 2.07 -2.80
CA ASP A 198 34.12 3.03 -1.73
C ASP A 198 34.82 4.36 -2.07
N ASP A 199 34.03 5.41 -2.11
CA ASP A 199 34.48 6.78 -2.37
C ASP A 199 33.85 7.79 -1.38
N GLY A 200 33.33 7.24 -0.28
CA GLY A 200 32.64 8.01 0.75
C GLY A 200 33.58 8.60 1.83
N ILE A 201 33.10 8.63 3.04
CA ILE A 201 33.83 9.16 4.21
C ILE A 201 34.85 8.11 4.66
N VAL A 202 36.12 8.51 4.77
CA VAL A 202 37.19 7.67 5.27
C VAL A 202 37.80 8.34 6.51
N GLY A 203 37.80 7.63 7.66
CA GLY A 203 38.39 8.12 8.89
C GLY A 203 37.85 9.48 9.35
N GLU A 204 36.54 9.67 9.29
CA GLU A 204 35.83 10.91 9.64
C GLU A 204 36.09 12.10 8.70
N GLN A 205 36.78 11.89 7.60
CA GLN A 205 37.06 12.94 6.61
C GLN A 205 36.14 12.83 5.39
N TRP A 206 35.61 13.97 4.97
CA TRP A 206 34.87 14.07 3.73
C TRP A 206 35.76 13.74 2.54
N PRO A 207 35.23 13.07 1.49
CA PRO A 207 36.03 12.72 0.31
C PRO A 207 36.47 13.97 -0.44
N GLN A 208 37.70 13.95 -0.99
CA GLN A 208 38.31 15.11 -1.65
C GLN A 208 37.51 15.61 -2.87
N TRP A 209 36.88 14.70 -3.64
CA TRP A 209 36.03 15.07 -4.75
C TRP A 209 34.86 15.97 -4.32
N LEU A 210 34.30 15.74 -3.12
CA LEU A 210 33.23 16.58 -2.58
C LEU A 210 33.76 17.92 -2.08
N ILE A 211 34.90 17.90 -1.37
CA ILE A 211 35.53 19.13 -0.87
C ILE A 211 35.93 20.05 -2.02
N ASN A 212 36.40 19.47 -3.11
CA ASN A 212 36.83 20.21 -4.29
C ASN A 212 35.67 20.60 -5.22
N GLY A 213 34.43 20.15 -4.94
CA GLY A 213 33.29 20.36 -5.84
C GLY A 213 33.39 19.57 -7.16
N GLU A 214 34.13 18.47 -7.16
CA GLU A 214 34.32 17.61 -8.32
C GLU A 214 33.17 16.62 -8.45
N LYS A 215 33.00 16.06 -9.66
CA LYS A 215 32.05 14.99 -9.87
C LYS A 215 32.47 13.73 -9.11
N ARG A 216 31.53 13.08 -8.47
CA ARG A 216 31.75 11.82 -7.78
C ARG A 216 32.40 10.77 -8.70
N PRO A 217 33.51 10.11 -8.29
CA PRO A 217 34.23 9.16 -9.14
C PRO A 217 33.49 7.84 -9.33
N SER A 218 32.69 7.41 -8.34
CA SER A 218 31.86 6.21 -8.44
C SER A 218 30.44 6.52 -8.91
N SER A 219 29.69 5.47 -9.23
CA SER A 219 28.25 5.55 -9.53
C SER A 219 27.36 5.42 -8.28
N ARG A 220 27.93 5.46 -7.09
CA ARG A 220 27.20 5.38 -5.83
C ARG A 220 26.26 6.58 -5.64
N TYR A 221 25.14 6.35 -5.01
CA TYR A 221 24.17 7.38 -4.62
C TYR A 221 24.28 7.75 -3.13
N THR A 222 24.77 6.84 -2.29
CA THR A 222 24.85 7.01 -0.84
C THR A 222 26.30 7.17 -0.37
N PHE A 223 26.48 7.66 0.85
CA PHE A 223 27.79 7.79 1.50
C PHE A 223 28.07 6.67 2.51
N THR A 224 27.25 5.61 2.50
CA THR A 224 27.48 4.51 3.44
C THR A 224 28.83 3.86 3.18
N THR A 225 29.60 3.66 4.24
CA THR A 225 30.87 2.94 4.27
C THR A 225 30.75 1.61 5.02
N TYR A 226 29.57 1.28 5.52
CA TYR A 226 29.34 0.06 6.28
C TYR A 226 28.84 -1.06 5.36
N LYS A 227 29.55 -2.17 5.33
CA LYS A 227 29.17 -3.38 4.57
C LYS A 227 28.21 -4.24 5.37
N HIS A 228 27.02 -3.72 5.63
CA HIS A 228 26.02 -4.43 6.42
C HIS A 228 24.92 -5.11 5.58
N TYR A 229 24.89 -4.85 4.30
CA TYR A 229 23.85 -5.30 3.41
C TYR A 229 24.42 -6.29 2.40
N SER A 230 24.77 -7.49 2.87
CA SER A 230 25.06 -8.58 1.94
C SER A 230 23.76 -9.08 1.30
N ALA A 231 23.77 -9.30 0.01
CA ALA A 231 22.67 -9.91 -0.73
C ALA A 231 22.46 -11.36 -0.31
#